data_3986eac29a6ad138c81ea4ba8686b245
#
_entry.id   3986eac29a6ad138c81ea4ba8686b245
#
_cell.length_a   1.000
_cell.length_b   1.000
_cell.length_c   1.000
_cell.angle_alpha   90.00
_cell.angle_beta   90.00
_cell.angle_gamma   90.00
#
_symmetry.space_group_name_H-M   'P 1'
#
loop_
_entity.id
_entity.type
_entity.pdbx_description
1 polymer ?
#
loop_
_entity_poly.entity_id
_entity_poly.type
_entity_poly.pdbx_seq_one_letter_code
_entity_poly.pdbx_strand_id
1 'polypeptide(L)'
;MEVAEAARDDDVKSFAQDLHQRSIALVDRLDRGHRSWLFYWMVLASLACGLRFSADSFLAMPTTVQMVSALTYALVIGAPVASVLLAFHWFRDGEALPQPRHRLAVFGEWRSIDRAEAQSLPLYGVTGLMASLLLGILLNIPVRTLEFLAAMPLLGASPPAWFGLLYHLMLVDVVLLSSLYAIALVAALRRVPLFPRLLAAIWVLDIVMQLLIANVMGGTEGLPPRVGEALHQLLDGNLKKVLISLSLWTPYLLLSKRVNLTFRHRLPA
;
A
#
# COMPACT_ATOMS: atom_id res chain seq x y z
N MET A 1 7.73 46.87 -0.96
CA MET A 1 8.18 45.53 -1.35
C MET A 1 8.29 44.62 -0.11
N GLU A 2 8.88 45.07 0.97
CA GLU A 2 9.04 44.33 2.25
C GLU A 2 7.71 43.91 2.92
N VAL A 3 6.66 44.76 2.91
CA VAL A 3 5.35 44.42 3.50
C VAL A 3 4.63 43.32 2.74
N ALA A 4 4.77 43.26 1.42
CA ALA A 4 4.17 42.17 0.62
C ALA A 4 4.92 40.85 0.77
N GLU A 5 6.20 40.87 1.06
CA GLU A 5 7.04 39.69 1.31
C GLU A 5 6.78 39.12 2.72
N ALA A 6 6.60 40.00 3.70
CA ALA A 6 6.23 39.58 5.07
C ALA A 6 4.82 38.93 5.10
N ALA A 7 3.83 39.53 4.40
CA ALA A 7 2.48 38.95 4.31
C ALA A 7 2.48 37.61 3.61
N ARG A 8 3.29 37.42 2.57
CA ARG A 8 3.45 36.13 1.88
C ARG A 8 4.11 35.07 2.75
N ASP A 9 5.06 35.47 3.59
CA ASP A 9 5.77 34.56 4.52
C ASP A 9 4.84 34.08 5.63
N ASP A 10 3.96 34.95 6.11
CA ASP A 10 2.95 34.62 7.13
C ASP A 10 1.86 33.69 6.54
N ASP A 11 1.42 33.92 5.31
CA ASP A 11 0.48 33.01 4.61
C ASP A 11 1.08 31.62 4.40
N VAL A 12 2.36 31.54 4.01
CA VAL A 12 3.06 30.26 3.82
C VAL A 12 3.21 29.51 5.15
N LYS A 13 3.55 30.20 6.24
CA LYS A 13 3.65 29.60 7.58
C LYS A 13 2.31 29.10 8.08
N SER A 14 1.24 29.90 7.91
CA SER A 14 -0.13 29.54 8.27
C SER A 14 -0.59 28.31 7.50
N PHE A 15 -0.36 28.25 6.19
CA PHE A 15 -0.68 27.09 5.35
C PHE A 15 0.10 25.84 5.75
N ALA A 16 1.38 25.97 6.05
CA ALA A 16 2.21 24.85 6.50
C ALA A 16 1.74 24.30 7.87
N GLN A 17 1.30 25.18 8.78
CA GLN A 17 0.73 24.79 10.08
C GLN A 17 -0.61 24.05 9.90
N ASP A 18 -1.50 24.54 9.04
CA ASP A 18 -2.79 23.90 8.74
C ASP A 18 -2.58 22.50 8.13
N LEU A 19 -1.69 22.37 7.15
CA LEU A 19 -1.31 21.06 6.59
C LEU A 19 -0.76 20.11 7.65
N HIS A 20 0.05 20.62 8.57
CA HIS A 20 0.60 19.80 9.65
C HIS A 20 -0.50 19.31 10.60
N GLN A 21 -1.43 20.18 11.00
CA GLN A 21 -2.58 19.81 11.85
C GLN A 21 -3.49 18.80 11.15
N ARG A 22 -3.77 18.97 9.86
CA ARG A 22 -4.54 18.01 9.07
C ARG A 22 -3.84 16.65 8.98
N SER A 23 -2.51 16.64 8.86
CA SER A 23 -1.74 15.40 8.85
C SER A 23 -1.80 14.64 10.18
N ILE A 24 -1.78 15.36 11.31
CA ILE A 24 -1.97 14.79 12.65
C ILE A 24 -3.36 14.16 12.77
N ALA A 25 -4.41 14.92 12.39
CA ALA A 25 -5.78 14.43 12.44
C ALA A 25 -6.02 13.21 11.56
N LEU A 26 -5.40 13.17 10.37
CA LEU A 26 -5.46 12.03 9.47
C LEU A 26 -4.84 10.78 10.10
N VAL A 27 -3.63 10.89 10.62
CA VAL A 27 -2.91 9.77 11.24
C VAL A 27 -3.67 9.24 12.46
N ASP A 28 -4.20 10.13 13.30
CA ASP A 28 -5.01 9.75 14.45
C ASP A 28 -6.28 9.00 14.05
N ARG A 29 -6.98 9.47 13.00
CA ARG A 29 -8.15 8.77 12.43
C ARG A 29 -7.79 7.40 11.86
N LEU A 30 -6.64 7.26 11.22
CA LEU A 30 -6.19 5.97 10.67
C LEU A 30 -5.84 4.98 11.79
N ASP A 31 -5.19 5.44 12.84
CA ASP A 31 -4.77 4.59 13.96
C ASP A 31 -5.94 4.20 14.87
N ARG A 32 -6.68 5.19 15.39
CA ARG A 32 -7.80 4.94 16.32
C ARG A 32 -9.09 4.51 15.63
N GLY A 33 -9.33 4.99 14.41
CA GLY A 33 -10.53 4.74 13.62
C GLY A 33 -10.43 3.54 12.69
N HIS A 34 -9.46 2.64 12.86
CA HIS A 34 -9.23 1.54 11.92
C HIS A 34 -10.47 0.64 11.68
N ARG A 35 -11.33 0.46 12.66
CA ARG A 35 -12.58 -0.29 12.50
C ARG A 35 -13.55 0.38 11.51
N SER A 36 -13.62 1.71 11.53
CA SER A 36 -14.53 2.46 10.67
C SER A 36 -14.08 2.41 9.21
N TRP A 37 -12.79 2.69 8.91
CA TRP A 37 -12.36 2.65 7.52
C TRP A 37 -12.26 1.21 6.97
N LEU A 38 -12.02 0.19 7.80
CA LEU A 38 -12.18 -1.21 7.42
C LEU A 38 -13.64 -1.55 7.08
N PHE A 39 -14.59 -1.04 7.85
CA PHE A 39 -16.01 -1.20 7.55
C PHE A 39 -16.39 -0.57 6.20
N TYR A 40 -15.96 0.68 5.95
CA TYR A 40 -16.17 1.34 4.66
C TYR A 40 -15.51 0.59 3.52
N TRP A 41 -14.31 0.05 3.74
CA TRP A 41 -13.64 -0.81 2.77
C TRP A 41 -14.49 -2.04 2.44
N MET A 42 -14.95 -2.78 3.45
CA MET A 42 -15.76 -3.97 3.23
C MET A 42 -17.05 -3.65 2.46
N VAL A 43 -17.74 -2.57 2.81
CA VAL A 43 -18.94 -2.13 2.10
C VAL A 43 -18.63 -1.79 0.64
N LEU A 44 -17.64 -0.95 0.39
CA LEU A 44 -17.26 -0.53 -0.97
C LEU A 44 -16.83 -1.71 -1.84
N ALA A 45 -15.96 -2.57 -1.31
CA ALA A 45 -15.47 -3.74 -2.03
C ALA A 45 -16.58 -4.76 -2.28
N SER A 46 -17.49 -4.98 -1.33
CA SER A 46 -18.65 -5.86 -1.53
C SER A 46 -19.62 -5.32 -2.58
N LEU A 47 -19.84 -4.02 -2.64
CA LEU A 47 -20.64 -3.39 -3.70
C LEU A 47 -19.99 -3.56 -5.07
N ALA A 48 -18.67 -3.35 -5.18
CA ALA A 48 -17.95 -3.54 -6.43
C ALA A 48 -18.00 -5.01 -6.89
N CYS A 49 -17.87 -5.98 -5.98
CA CYS A 49 -18.03 -7.40 -6.28
C CYS A 49 -19.47 -7.73 -6.70
N GLY A 50 -20.49 -7.15 -6.05
CA GLY A 50 -21.89 -7.31 -6.44
C GLY A 50 -22.17 -6.81 -7.86
N LEU A 51 -21.61 -5.66 -8.23
CA LEU A 51 -21.68 -5.14 -9.61
C LEU A 51 -21.03 -6.12 -10.59
N ARG A 52 -19.88 -6.70 -10.23
CA ARG A 52 -19.20 -7.69 -11.08
C ARG A 52 -20.03 -8.96 -11.24
N PHE A 53 -20.61 -9.48 -10.16
CA PHE A 53 -21.51 -10.63 -10.21
C PHE A 53 -22.72 -10.38 -11.10
N SER A 54 -23.30 -9.18 -11.06
CA SER A 54 -24.41 -8.80 -11.92
C SER A 54 -23.99 -8.75 -13.39
N ALA A 55 -22.82 -8.19 -13.68
CA ALA A 55 -22.31 -8.07 -15.06
C ALA A 55 -22.03 -9.43 -15.71
N ASP A 56 -21.51 -10.39 -14.95
CA ASP A 56 -21.14 -11.72 -15.45
C ASP A 56 -22.29 -12.75 -15.33
N SER A 57 -23.52 -12.33 -14.99
CA SER A 57 -24.69 -13.22 -14.82
C SER A 57 -24.42 -14.37 -13.83
N PHE A 58 -23.78 -14.06 -12.70
CA PHE A 58 -23.34 -15.01 -11.67
C PHE A 58 -24.39 -16.06 -11.28
N LEU A 59 -25.65 -15.63 -11.11
CA LEU A 59 -26.74 -16.53 -10.68
C LEU A 59 -27.12 -17.60 -11.73
N ALA A 60 -26.76 -17.39 -12.99
CA ALA A 60 -26.99 -18.36 -14.07
C ALA A 60 -25.83 -19.38 -14.19
N MET A 61 -24.75 -19.22 -13.44
CA MET A 61 -23.61 -20.13 -13.48
C MET A 61 -23.86 -21.41 -12.64
N PRO A 62 -23.12 -22.50 -12.93
CA PRO A 62 -23.15 -23.70 -12.10
C PRO A 62 -22.76 -23.40 -10.64
N THR A 63 -23.37 -24.10 -9.68
CA THR A 63 -23.15 -23.86 -8.24
C THR A 63 -21.67 -23.96 -7.84
N THR A 64 -20.91 -24.85 -8.43
CA THR A 64 -19.46 -24.98 -8.18
C THR A 64 -18.70 -23.72 -8.57
N VAL A 65 -19.03 -23.10 -9.70
CA VAL A 65 -18.45 -21.84 -10.17
C VAL A 65 -18.84 -20.69 -9.25
N GLN A 66 -20.11 -20.66 -8.82
CA GLN A 66 -20.58 -19.66 -7.86
C GLN A 66 -19.79 -19.73 -6.54
N MET A 67 -19.59 -20.94 -6.00
CA MET A 67 -18.82 -21.13 -4.76
C MET A 67 -17.37 -20.71 -4.91
N VAL A 68 -16.67 -21.10 -5.97
CA VAL A 68 -15.28 -20.73 -6.23
C VAL A 68 -15.16 -19.20 -6.38
N SER A 69 -16.05 -18.59 -7.15
CA SER A 69 -16.05 -17.14 -7.33
C SER A 69 -16.31 -16.38 -6.03
N ALA A 70 -17.29 -16.84 -5.24
CA ALA A 70 -17.59 -16.24 -3.94
C ALA A 70 -16.39 -16.33 -2.98
N LEU A 71 -15.73 -17.49 -2.91
CA LEU A 71 -14.50 -17.66 -2.11
C LEU A 71 -13.36 -16.75 -2.60
N THR A 72 -13.17 -16.65 -3.90
CA THR A 72 -12.15 -15.77 -4.49
C THR A 72 -12.38 -14.32 -4.09
N TYR A 73 -13.61 -13.83 -4.24
CA TYR A 73 -13.91 -12.45 -3.87
C TYR A 73 -13.93 -12.21 -2.36
N ALA A 74 -14.35 -13.20 -1.58
CA ALA A 74 -14.18 -13.15 -0.13
C ALA A 74 -12.70 -13.04 0.28
N LEU A 75 -11.82 -13.72 -0.45
CA LEU A 75 -10.35 -13.62 -0.24
C LEU A 75 -9.83 -12.24 -0.65
N VAL A 76 -10.20 -11.72 -1.81
CA VAL A 76 -9.78 -10.39 -2.29
C VAL A 76 -10.21 -9.27 -1.32
N ILE A 77 -11.42 -9.35 -0.76
CA ILE A 77 -11.93 -8.38 0.20
C ILE A 77 -11.34 -8.61 1.60
N GLY A 78 -11.30 -9.86 2.04
CA GLY A 78 -11.00 -10.25 3.41
C GLY A 78 -9.50 -10.27 3.73
N ALA A 79 -8.63 -10.60 2.76
CA ALA A 79 -7.20 -10.70 3.02
C ALA A 79 -6.58 -9.38 3.51
N PRO A 80 -6.80 -8.22 2.90
CA PRO A 80 -6.28 -6.96 3.43
C PRO A 80 -6.89 -6.60 4.78
N VAL A 81 -8.17 -6.92 5.03
CA VAL A 81 -8.82 -6.70 6.34
C VAL A 81 -8.15 -7.57 7.42
N ALA A 82 -8.01 -8.86 7.16
CA ALA A 82 -7.32 -9.77 8.07
C ALA A 82 -5.87 -9.33 8.32
N SER A 83 -5.18 -8.88 7.28
CA SER A 83 -3.80 -8.39 7.37
C SER A 83 -3.69 -7.14 8.24
N VAL A 84 -4.63 -6.18 8.13
CA VAL A 84 -4.69 -5.02 9.03
C VAL A 84 -4.91 -5.45 10.47
N LEU A 85 -5.89 -6.30 10.74
CA LEU A 85 -6.22 -6.74 12.09
C LEU A 85 -5.07 -7.50 12.73
N LEU A 86 -4.45 -8.42 11.99
CA LEU A 86 -3.27 -9.17 12.43
C LEU A 86 -2.08 -8.24 12.68
N ALA A 87 -1.84 -7.28 11.79
CA ALA A 87 -0.74 -6.33 11.95
C ALA A 87 -0.95 -5.42 13.17
N PHE A 88 -2.17 -4.96 13.47
CA PHE A 88 -2.46 -4.22 14.70
C PHE A 88 -2.24 -5.07 15.96
N HIS A 89 -2.51 -6.37 15.87
CA HIS A 89 -2.21 -7.30 16.97
C HIS A 89 -0.70 -7.52 17.13
N TRP A 90 0.02 -7.83 16.04
CA TRP A 90 1.47 -8.09 16.08
C TRP A 90 2.29 -6.85 16.45
N PHE A 91 1.89 -5.68 15.99
CA PHE A 91 2.59 -4.41 16.23
C PHE A 91 1.95 -3.59 17.34
N ARG A 92 1.28 -4.23 18.30
CA ARG A 92 0.66 -3.53 19.44
C ARG A 92 1.64 -2.58 20.12
N ASP A 93 2.86 -3.07 20.37
CA ASP A 93 3.98 -2.33 20.95
C ASP A 93 5.09 -2.10 19.91
N GLY A 94 4.70 -1.73 18.68
CA GLY A 94 5.61 -1.65 17.52
C GLY A 94 6.83 -0.76 17.72
N GLU A 95 6.67 0.35 18.45
CA GLU A 95 7.77 1.24 18.81
C GLU A 95 8.81 0.59 19.75
N ALA A 96 8.42 -0.45 20.50
CA ALA A 96 9.30 -1.16 21.43
C ALA A 96 10.15 -2.22 20.76
N LEU A 97 9.84 -2.54 19.50
CA LEU A 97 10.59 -3.55 18.76
C LEU A 97 12.05 -3.13 18.58
N PRO A 98 12.97 -4.10 18.62
CA PRO A 98 14.39 -3.83 18.52
C PRO A 98 14.74 -3.21 17.17
N GLN A 99 15.71 -2.29 17.19
CA GLN A 99 16.26 -1.71 15.96
C GLN A 99 16.94 -2.79 15.11
N PRO A 100 16.76 -2.77 13.79
CA PRO A 100 17.46 -3.70 12.91
C PRO A 100 18.98 -3.61 13.07
N ARG A 101 19.66 -4.76 13.09
CA ARG A 101 21.12 -4.85 13.33
C ARG A 101 21.94 -3.98 12.38
N HIS A 102 21.56 -3.92 11.09
CA HIS A 102 22.21 -3.06 10.11
C HIS A 102 21.34 -1.82 9.88
N ARG A 103 21.82 -0.67 10.33
CA ARG A 103 21.14 0.60 10.10
C ARG A 103 21.55 1.15 8.73
N LEU A 104 20.59 1.36 7.83
CA LEU A 104 20.83 2.02 6.55
C LEU A 104 21.15 3.50 6.81
N ALA A 105 22.44 3.83 6.87
CA ALA A 105 22.95 5.20 6.99
C ALA A 105 23.71 5.48 5.69
N VAL A 106 23.00 5.94 4.67
CA VAL A 106 23.58 6.05 3.34
C VAL A 106 24.34 7.37 3.17
N PHE A 107 23.89 8.44 3.84
CA PHE A 107 24.49 9.77 3.70
C PHE A 107 24.44 10.52 5.04
N GLY A 108 25.49 11.29 5.32
CA GLY A 108 25.63 12.15 6.49
C GLY A 108 26.10 11.42 7.77
N GLU A 109 26.53 12.21 8.73
CA GLU A 109 26.88 11.73 10.07
C GLU A 109 25.63 11.72 10.94
N TRP A 110 25.40 10.61 11.66
CA TRP A 110 24.20 10.39 12.44
C TRP A 110 24.55 9.97 13.88
N ARG A 111 24.06 10.72 14.84
CA ARG A 111 24.12 10.38 16.25
C ARG A 111 22.93 9.54 16.67
N SER A 112 23.15 8.39 17.27
CA SER A 112 22.10 7.59 17.88
C SER A 112 21.63 8.27 19.17
N ILE A 113 20.32 8.32 19.40
CA ILE A 113 19.67 8.85 20.59
C ILE A 113 18.81 7.78 21.23
N ASP A 114 18.48 7.97 22.52
CA ASP A 114 17.54 7.08 23.19
C ASP A 114 16.11 7.29 22.69
N ARG A 115 15.28 6.28 22.91
CA ARG A 115 13.88 6.30 22.48
C ARG A 115 13.10 7.41 23.18
N ALA A 116 13.30 7.62 24.49
CA ALA A 116 12.62 8.66 25.24
C ALA A 116 13.00 10.06 24.72
N GLU A 117 14.29 10.27 24.42
CA GLU A 117 14.78 11.50 23.79
C GLU A 117 14.15 11.69 22.40
N ALA A 118 14.08 10.64 21.59
CA ALA A 118 13.45 10.71 20.26
C ALA A 118 11.99 11.13 20.35
N GLN A 119 11.21 10.56 21.27
CA GLN A 119 9.79 10.83 21.45
C GLN A 119 9.51 12.26 21.94
N SER A 120 10.44 12.89 22.66
CA SER A 120 10.30 14.27 23.14
C SER A 120 10.44 15.33 22.05
N LEU A 121 10.96 14.97 20.88
CA LEU A 121 11.25 15.91 19.80
C LEU A 121 10.02 16.17 18.90
N PRO A 122 9.78 17.41 18.45
CA PRO A 122 8.58 17.79 17.69
C PRO A 122 8.52 17.15 16.30
N LEU A 123 9.66 16.68 15.78
CA LEU A 123 9.72 15.96 14.49
C LEU A 123 9.37 14.48 14.62
N TYR A 124 9.19 13.95 15.82
CA TYR A 124 8.83 12.55 16.02
C TYR A 124 7.42 12.24 15.53
N GLY A 125 7.25 11.07 14.89
CA GLY A 125 5.95 10.61 14.43
C GLY A 125 5.76 10.65 12.91
N VAL A 126 4.66 10.06 12.45
CA VAL A 126 4.34 9.82 11.04
C VAL A 126 3.47 10.92 10.42
N THR A 127 3.74 12.18 10.76
CA THR A 127 3.00 13.36 10.29
C THR A 127 3.71 14.08 9.13
N GLY A 128 3.08 15.10 8.56
CA GLY A 128 3.62 15.86 7.43
C GLY A 128 3.71 14.99 6.16
N LEU A 129 4.82 15.07 5.43
CA LEU A 129 5.04 14.27 4.20
C LEU A 129 4.89 12.76 4.43
N MET A 130 5.15 12.29 5.64
CA MET A 130 4.95 10.88 5.97
C MET A 130 3.47 10.49 5.90
N ALA A 131 2.55 11.39 6.26
CA ALA A 131 1.11 11.14 6.15
C ALA A 131 0.66 10.97 4.70
N SER A 132 1.25 11.68 3.74
CA SER A 132 0.94 11.48 2.32
C SER A 132 1.47 10.14 1.79
N LEU A 133 2.62 9.68 2.26
CA LEU A 133 3.07 8.31 1.97
C LEU A 133 2.09 7.27 2.52
N LEU A 134 1.63 7.42 3.76
CA LEU A 134 0.62 6.53 4.35
C LEU A 134 -0.68 6.52 3.57
N LEU A 135 -1.14 7.70 3.14
CA LEU A 135 -2.32 7.81 2.28
C LEU A 135 -2.12 7.10 0.94
N GLY A 136 -0.94 7.23 0.33
CA GLY A 136 -0.59 6.51 -0.90
C GLY A 136 -0.61 4.99 -0.71
N ILE A 137 -0.05 4.49 0.39
CA ILE A 137 -0.09 3.06 0.75
C ILE A 137 -1.54 2.60 0.96
N LEU A 138 -2.35 3.37 1.70
CA LEU A 138 -3.75 3.05 1.94
C LEU A 138 -4.56 2.99 0.64
N LEU A 139 -4.38 3.97 -0.26
CA LEU A 139 -5.10 4.04 -1.53
C LEU A 139 -4.67 2.97 -2.53
N ASN A 140 -3.45 2.44 -2.41
CA ASN A 140 -2.98 1.36 -3.27
C ASN A 140 -3.88 0.11 -3.15
N ILE A 141 -4.40 -0.20 -1.95
CA ILE A 141 -5.24 -1.37 -1.69
C ILE A 141 -6.55 -1.33 -2.51
N PRO A 142 -7.42 -0.29 -2.39
CA PRO A 142 -8.63 -0.21 -3.18
C PRO A 142 -8.37 -0.09 -4.69
N VAL A 143 -7.35 0.64 -5.10
CA VAL A 143 -7.02 0.79 -6.53
C VAL A 143 -6.69 -0.57 -7.13
N ARG A 144 -5.80 -1.35 -6.51
CA ARG A 144 -5.41 -2.69 -6.96
C ARG A 144 -6.61 -3.67 -6.99
N THR A 145 -7.46 -3.61 -5.98
CA THR A 145 -8.69 -4.42 -5.93
C THR A 145 -9.65 -4.06 -7.07
N LEU A 146 -9.87 -2.78 -7.31
CA LEU A 146 -10.74 -2.31 -8.40
C LEU A 146 -10.15 -2.65 -9.78
N GLU A 147 -8.84 -2.54 -9.95
CA GLU A 147 -8.14 -2.98 -11.18
C GLU A 147 -8.36 -4.47 -11.43
N PHE A 148 -8.22 -5.33 -10.41
CA PHE A 148 -8.52 -6.76 -10.53
C PHE A 148 -9.98 -7.01 -10.93
N LEU A 149 -10.93 -6.38 -10.24
CA LEU A 149 -12.36 -6.54 -10.53
C LEU A 149 -12.74 -6.02 -11.93
N ALA A 150 -12.09 -4.97 -12.41
CA ALA A 150 -12.33 -4.43 -13.74
C ALA A 150 -11.72 -5.31 -14.86
N ALA A 151 -10.50 -5.80 -14.63
CA ALA A 151 -9.76 -6.55 -15.65
C ALA A 151 -10.15 -8.03 -15.74
N MET A 152 -10.52 -8.66 -14.60
CA MET A 152 -10.75 -10.10 -14.52
C MET A 152 -12.25 -10.44 -14.48
N PRO A 153 -12.82 -11.06 -15.55
CA PRO A 153 -14.16 -11.65 -15.48
C PRO A 153 -14.17 -12.87 -14.56
N LEU A 154 -15.38 -13.31 -14.17
CA LEU A 154 -15.52 -14.53 -13.35
C LEU A 154 -14.93 -15.74 -14.08
N LEU A 155 -14.29 -16.61 -13.33
CA LEU A 155 -13.74 -17.85 -13.84
C LEU A 155 -14.90 -18.81 -14.15
N GLY A 156 -15.17 -19.06 -15.43
CA GLY A 156 -16.22 -19.98 -15.86
C GLY A 156 -15.92 -21.44 -15.51
N ALA A 157 -16.88 -22.34 -15.82
CA ALA A 157 -16.75 -23.78 -15.53
C ALA A 157 -15.62 -24.47 -16.31
N SER A 158 -15.31 -24.00 -17.51
CA SER A 158 -14.28 -24.57 -18.40
C SER A 158 -13.51 -23.42 -19.06
N PRO A 159 -12.72 -22.68 -18.32
CA PRO A 159 -11.97 -21.56 -18.89
C PRO A 159 -10.85 -22.09 -19.79
N PRO A 160 -10.47 -21.36 -20.84
CA PRO A 160 -9.25 -21.64 -21.58
C PRO A 160 -8.04 -21.69 -20.64
N ALA A 161 -7.07 -22.55 -20.91
CA ALA A 161 -5.91 -22.74 -20.02
C ALA A 161 -5.16 -21.42 -19.73
N TRP A 162 -4.95 -20.59 -20.75
CA TRP A 162 -4.32 -19.27 -20.61
C TRP A 162 -5.09 -18.35 -19.67
N PHE A 163 -6.44 -18.39 -19.70
CA PHE A 163 -7.26 -17.53 -18.84
C PHE A 163 -7.24 -17.99 -17.40
N GLY A 164 -7.31 -19.32 -17.17
CA GLY A 164 -7.17 -19.86 -15.81
C GLY A 164 -5.83 -19.50 -15.18
N LEU A 165 -4.74 -19.59 -15.94
CA LEU A 165 -3.40 -19.20 -15.48
C LEU A 165 -3.33 -17.70 -15.15
N LEU A 166 -3.77 -16.84 -16.08
CA LEU A 166 -3.81 -15.39 -15.88
C LEU A 166 -4.62 -15.01 -14.65
N TYR A 167 -5.81 -15.60 -14.50
CA TYR A 167 -6.70 -15.33 -13.37
C TYR A 167 -6.03 -15.61 -12.01
N HIS A 168 -5.36 -16.77 -11.89
CA HIS A 168 -4.68 -17.12 -10.64
C HIS A 168 -3.45 -16.25 -10.37
N LEU A 169 -2.68 -15.91 -11.40
CA LEU A 169 -1.55 -14.99 -11.24
C LEU A 169 -2.01 -13.60 -10.77
N MET A 170 -3.06 -13.05 -11.37
CA MET A 170 -3.63 -11.77 -10.98
C MET A 170 -4.29 -11.82 -9.59
N LEU A 171 -4.90 -12.96 -9.23
CA LEU A 171 -5.45 -13.19 -7.90
C LEU A 171 -4.35 -13.19 -6.83
N VAL A 172 -3.26 -13.92 -7.07
CA VAL A 172 -2.10 -13.94 -6.16
C VAL A 172 -1.51 -12.55 -6.02
N ASP A 173 -1.36 -11.81 -7.11
CA ASP A 173 -0.85 -10.44 -7.11
C ASP A 173 -1.70 -9.53 -6.22
N VAL A 174 -3.02 -9.47 -6.46
CA VAL A 174 -3.91 -8.58 -5.70
C VAL A 174 -3.97 -8.95 -4.23
N VAL A 175 -4.08 -10.23 -3.88
CA VAL A 175 -4.19 -10.70 -2.49
C VAL A 175 -2.89 -10.47 -1.74
N LEU A 176 -1.76 -10.90 -2.31
CA LEU A 176 -0.45 -10.80 -1.68
C LEU A 176 -0.05 -9.34 -1.46
N LEU A 177 -0.08 -8.53 -2.51
CA LEU A 177 0.40 -7.15 -2.42
C LEU A 177 -0.54 -6.26 -1.61
N SER A 178 -1.87 -6.41 -1.73
CA SER A 178 -2.81 -5.68 -0.87
C SER A 178 -2.62 -6.02 0.60
N SER A 179 -2.35 -7.29 0.93
CA SER A 179 -2.05 -7.73 2.30
C SER A 179 -0.73 -7.14 2.82
N LEU A 180 0.31 -7.15 2.01
CA LEU A 180 1.62 -6.61 2.39
C LEU A 180 1.58 -5.08 2.56
N TYR A 181 0.90 -4.35 1.67
CA TYR A 181 0.69 -2.91 1.83
C TYR A 181 -0.15 -2.59 3.08
N ALA A 182 -1.15 -3.41 3.40
CA ALA A 182 -1.93 -3.29 4.64
C ALA A 182 -1.04 -3.47 5.89
N ILE A 183 -0.17 -4.47 5.90
CA ILE A 183 0.81 -4.68 6.98
C ILE A 183 1.79 -3.50 7.08
N ALA A 184 2.29 -3.00 5.95
CA ALA A 184 3.20 -1.85 5.92
C ALA A 184 2.53 -0.57 6.46
N LEU A 185 1.25 -0.33 6.12
CA LEU A 185 0.48 0.79 6.65
C LEU A 185 0.44 0.74 8.19
N VAL A 186 0.08 -0.41 8.76
CA VAL A 186 0.01 -0.57 10.21
C VAL A 186 1.39 -0.48 10.86
N ALA A 187 2.42 -1.07 10.23
CA ALA A 187 3.81 -0.95 10.71
C ALA A 187 4.28 0.51 10.77
N ALA A 188 3.86 1.34 9.79
CA ALA A 188 4.14 2.77 9.82
C ALA A 188 3.37 3.49 10.93
N LEU A 189 2.05 3.24 11.07
CA LEU A 189 1.21 3.83 12.12
C LEU A 189 1.73 3.49 13.51
N ARG A 190 2.15 2.25 13.72
CA ARG A 190 2.75 1.74 14.98
C ARG A 190 4.24 2.04 15.12
N ARG A 191 4.82 2.83 14.21
CA ARG A 191 6.21 3.30 14.22
C ARG A 191 7.23 2.18 14.37
N VAL A 192 6.93 1.03 13.73
CA VAL A 192 7.80 -0.15 13.75
C VAL A 192 9.14 0.17 13.08
N PRO A 193 10.29 -0.05 13.73
CA PRO A 193 11.61 0.27 13.18
C PRO A 193 11.92 -0.39 11.82
N LEU A 194 11.27 -1.52 11.55
CA LEU A 194 11.43 -2.26 10.30
C LEU A 194 10.67 -1.64 9.11
N PHE A 195 9.69 -0.74 9.34
CA PHE A 195 8.80 -0.21 8.30
C PHE A 195 9.51 0.26 7.02
N PRO A 196 10.59 1.10 7.06
CA PRO A 196 11.21 1.57 5.82
C PRO A 196 11.78 0.45 4.95
N ARG A 197 12.26 -0.63 5.57
CA ARG A 197 12.79 -1.80 4.87
C ARG A 197 11.68 -2.69 4.34
N LEU A 198 10.64 -2.88 5.13
CA LEU A 198 9.45 -3.62 4.73
C LEU A 198 8.83 -2.99 3.47
N LEU A 199 8.66 -1.68 3.46
CA LEU A 199 8.11 -0.98 2.31
C LEU A 199 9.01 -1.11 1.07
N ALA A 200 10.32 -0.96 1.22
CA ALA A 200 11.28 -1.18 0.13
C ALA A 200 11.21 -2.61 -0.42
N ALA A 201 11.12 -3.61 0.45
CA ALA A 201 10.98 -5.02 0.05
C ALA A 201 9.66 -5.26 -0.69
N ILE A 202 8.55 -4.62 -0.27
CA ILE A 202 7.26 -4.70 -0.95
C ILE A 202 7.34 -4.10 -2.35
N TRP A 203 7.98 -2.94 -2.54
CA TRP A 203 8.16 -2.35 -3.87
C TRP A 203 8.98 -3.26 -4.80
N VAL A 204 10.06 -3.87 -4.28
CA VAL A 204 10.84 -4.85 -5.05
C VAL A 204 9.99 -6.05 -5.43
N LEU A 205 9.22 -6.59 -4.48
CA LEU A 205 8.32 -7.71 -4.74
C LEU A 205 7.24 -7.35 -5.76
N ASP A 206 6.68 -6.13 -5.68
CA ASP A 206 5.68 -5.63 -6.63
C ASP A 206 6.25 -5.59 -8.06
N ILE A 207 7.45 -5.04 -8.23
CA ILE A 207 8.15 -5.07 -9.52
C ILE A 207 8.35 -6.52 -10.02
N VAL A 208 8.84 -7.41 -9.14
CA VAL A 208 9.07 -8.82 -9.48
C VAL A 208 7.77 -9.49 -9.91
N MET A 209 6.65 -9.23 -9.23
CA MET A 209 5.35 -9.79 -9.59
C MET A 209 4.88 -9.31 -10.98
N GLN A 210 4.99 -8.01 -11.30
CA GLN A 210 4.63 -7.50 -12.61
C GLN A 210 5.48 -8.17 -13.73
N LEU A 211 6.79 -8.28 -13.51
CA LEU A 211 7.70 -8.92 -14.47
C LEU A 211 7.46 -10.43 -14.59
N LEU A 212 7.14 -11.11 -13.48
CA LEU A 212 6.80 -12.53 -13.47
C LEU A 212 5.53 -12.79 -14.29
N ILE A 213 4.47 -12.01 -14.05
CA ILE A 213 3.22 -12.12 -14.81
C ILE A 213 3.46 -11.89 -16.30
N ALA A 214 4.22 -10.83 -16.64
CA ALA A 214 4.56 -10.53 -18.03
C ALA A 214 5.33 -11.68 -18.70
N ASN A 215 6.33 -12.24 -18.02
CA ASN A 215 7.15 -13.33 -18.54
C ASN A 215 6.35 -14.63 -18.73
N VAL A 216 5.56 -15.02 -17.72
CA VAL A 216 4.76 -16.25 -17.77
C VAL A 216 3.71 -16.16 -18.85
N MET A 217 2.99 -15.03 -18.94
CA MET A 217 1.93 -14.86 -19.94
C MET A 217 2.49 -14.67 -21.35
N GLY A 218 3.67 -14.04 -21.50
CA GLY A 218 4.34 -13.91 -22.78
C GLY A 218 4.77 -15.25 -23.41
N GLY A 219 5.02 -16.29 -22.60
CA GLY A 219 5.32 -17.65 -23.05
C GLY A 219 4.09 -18.57 -23.15
N THR A 220 2.87 -18.06 -22.86
CA THR A 220 1.68 -18.90 -22.80
C THR A 220 1.05 -19.08 -24.18
N GLU A 221 0.92 -20.35 -24.64
CA GLU A 221 0.26 -20.68 -25.89
C GLU A 221 -1.24 -20.37 -25.87
N GLY A 222 -1.77 -19.93 -27.01
CA GLY A 222 -3.20 -19.64 -27.16
C GLY A 222 -3.70 -18.35 -26.52
N LEU A 223 -2.81 -17.50 -26.03
CA LEU A 223 -3.19 -16.17 -25.52
C LEU A 223 -3.64 -15.27 -26.67
N PRO A 224 -4.90 -14.76 -26.68
CA PRO A 224 -5.36 -13.89 -27.76
C PRO A 224 -4.53 -12.59 -27.81
N PRO A 225 -4.09 -12.11 -29.00
CA PRO A 225 -3.23 -10.92 -29.11
C PRO A 225 -3.80 -9.68 -28.41
N ARG A 226 -5.11 -9.43 -28.52
CA ARG A 226 -5.79 -8.31 -27.84
C ARG A 226 -5.69 -8.40 -26.32
N VAL A 227 -5.76 -9.60 -25.75
CA VAL A 227 -5.61 -9.80 -24.30
C VAL A 227 -4.16 -9.57 -23.91
N GLY A 228 -3.21 -10.06 -24.70
CA GLY A 228 -1.78 -9.81 -24.48
C GLY A 228 -1.44 -8.33 -24.47
N GLU A 229 -1.96 -7.56 -25.44
CA GLU A 229 -1.76 -6.10 -25.50
C GLU A 229 -2.36 -5.38 -24.28
N ALA A 230 -3.60 -5.71 -23.91
CA ALA A 230 -4.27 -5.10 -22.76
C ALA A 230 -3.54 -5.44 -21.45
N LEU A 231 -3.11 -6.70 -21.30
CA LEU A 231 -2.32 -7.12 -20.15
C LEU A 231 -0.98 -6.38 -20.10
N HIS A 232 -0.28 -6.25 -21.21
CA HIS A 232 0.98 -5.52 -21.29
C HIS A 232 0.83 -4.06 -20.86
N GLN A 233 -0.22 -3.38 -21.33
CA GLN A 233 -0.53 -2.01 -20.92
C GLN A 233 -0.84 -1.89 -19.43
N LEU A 234 -1.58 -2.84 -18.85
CA LEU A 234 -1.89 -2.88 -17.42
C LEU A 234 -0.62 -3.04 -16.59
N LEU A 235 0.21 -4.04 -16.93
CA LEU A 235 1.45 -4.34 -16.21
C LEU A 235 2.46 -3.19 -16.32
N ASP A 236 2.62 -2.59 -17.49
CA ASP A 236 3.47 -1.40 -17.69
C ASP A 236 2.98 -0.20 -16.87
N GLY A 237 1.66 0.01 -16.82
CA GLY A 237 1.05 1.03 -15.96
C GLY A 237 1.36 0.80 -14.48
N ASN A 238 1.24 -0.44 -14.01
CA ASN A 238 1.53 -0.79 -12.63
C ASN A 238 3.03 -0.64 -12.31
N LEU A 239 3.90 -1.11 -13.20
CA LEU A 239 5.34 -0.96 -13.07
C LEU A 239 5.75 0.52 -12.96
N LYS A 240 5.18 1.39 -13.81
CA LYS A 240 5.40 2.84 -13.75
C LYS A 240 4.98 3.43 -12.40
N LYS A 241 3.80 3.06 -11.86
CA LYS A 241 3.32 3.52 -10.55
C LYS A 241 4.31 3.16 -9.44
N VAL A 242 4.81 1.92 -9.43
CA VAL A 242 5.77 1.46 -8.42
C VAL A 242 7.12 2.17 -8.57
N LEU A 243 7.62 2.32 -9.79
CA LEU A 243 8.89 3.01 -10.06
C LEU A 243 8.83 4.50 -9.65
N ILE A 244 7.72 5.18 -9.93
CA ILE A 244 7.49 6.56 -9.48
C ILE A 244 7.48 6.62 -7.95
N SER A 245 6.75 5.72 -7.30
CA SER A 245 6.70 5.64 -5.84
C SER A 245 8.09 5.39 -5.24
N LEU A 246 8.83 4.44 -5.78
CA LEU A 246 10.19 4.10 -5.35
C LEU A 246 11.14 5.30 -5.54
N SER A 247 11.10 5.96 -6.70
CA SER A 247 11.96 7.10 -7.00
C SER A 247 11.68 8.30 -6.11
N LEU A 248 10.41 8.56 -5.79
CA LEU A 248 9.99 9.68 -4.94
C LEU A 248 10.26 9.41 -3.46
N TRP A 249 9.90 8.22 -2.97
CA TRP A 249 9.88 7.95 -1.55
C TRP A 249 11.16 7.35 -1.00
N THR A 250 11.99 6.68 -1.82
CA THR A 250 13.27 6.12 -1.35
C THR A 250 14.22 7.20 -0.83
N PRO A 251 14.46 8.32 -1.53
CA PRO A 251 15.29 9.41 -1.00
C PRO A 251 14.69 9.97 0.30
N TYR A 252 13.36 10.14 0.37
CA TYR A 252 12.70 10.60 1.58
C TYR A 252 12.91 9.63 2.75
N LEU A 253 12.72 8.33 2.55
CA LEU A 253 12.91 7.31 3.58
C LEU A 253 14.36 7.20 4.07
N LEU A 254 15.34 7.54 3.24
CA LEU A 254 16.76 7.48 3.59
C LEU A 254 17.24 8.76 4.26
N LEU A 255 16.86 9.93 3.72
CA LEU A 255 17.45 11.22 4.08
C LEU A 255 16.64 12.03 5.10
N SER A 256 15.34 11.79 5.20
CA SER A 256 14.46 12.60 6.06
C SER A 256 14.85 12.51 7.53
N LYS A 257 15.07 13.65 8.17
CA LYS A 257 15.29 13.75 9.62
C LYS A 257 14.13 13.11 10.39
N ARG A 258 12.88 13.33 9.97
CA ARG A 258 11.69 12.75 10.58
C ARG A 258 11.69 11.22 10.53
N VAL A 259 11.98 10.62 9.38
CA VAL A 259 12.04 9.16 9.23
C VAL A 259 13.15 8.56 10.07
N ASN A 260 14.34 9.19 10.06
CA ASN A 260 15.48 8.75 10.85
C ASN A 260 15.21 8.86 12.35
N LEU A 261 14.55 9.93 12.79
CA LEU A 261 14.16 10.11 14.19
C LEU A 261 13.09 9.08 14.59
N THR A 262 12.03 8.92 13.81
CA THR A 262 10.87 8.09 14.18
C THR A 262 11.16 6.60 14.13
N PHE A 263 11.86 6.12 13.10
CA PHE A 263 12.06 4.68 12.88
C PHE A 263 13.45 4.18 13.23
N ARG A 264 14.44 5.05 13.36
CA ARG A 264 15.85 4.66 13.58
C ARG A 264 16.47 5.27 14.82
N HIS A 265 15.75 6.13 15.53
CA HIS A 265 16.19 6.87 16.73
C HIS A 265 17.56 7.49 16.56
N ARG A 266 17.70 8.36 15.55
CA ARG A 266 18.95 9.06 15.26
C ARG A 266 18.71 10.46 14.70
N LEU A 267 19.63 11.37 15.01
CA LEU A 267 19.68 12.75 14.53
C LEU A 267 20.95 12.97 13.73
N PRO A 268 20.98 13.97 12.82
CA PRO A 268 22.24 14.44 12.25
C PRO A 268 23.20 14.83 13.37
N ALA A 269 24.46 14.42 13.22
CA ALA A 269 25.53 14.78 14.17
C ALA A 269 25.91 16.25 14.05
#